data_270b242a5f9bf4e9e9a1025ab101f7db
#
_entry.id   270b242a5f9bf4e9e9a1025ab101f7db
#
_cell.length_a   1.000
_cell.length_b   1.000
_cell.length_c   1.000
_cell.angle_alpha   90.00
_cell.angle_beta   90.00
_cell.angle_gamma   90.00
#
_symmetry.space_group_name_H-M   'P 1'
#
loop_
_entity.id
_entity.type
_entity.pdbx_description
1 polymer ?
#
loop_
_entity_poly.entity_id
_entity_poly.type
_entity_poly.pdbx_seq_one_letter_code
_entity_poly.pdbx_strand_id
1 'polypeptide(L)'
;MQTSDVVIIGGGVIGCSIAYHLGKRGIPTHVIEKDDIAMGTSGACDKAVLLQSKNPGIHLELALKSVKMFPELQKSLDTDIEFLNHGCMIVIQNENQWKVMEGFVERQKKLGLDVKLLDKNEARDRQPALSEDILGSTYSPMDCEANPIYLTLGLYRGAKKHGVKFSLGTKVTGIKLEKGRIKSVETDSGEILCKYVVNATGVYAP
;
A
#
# COMPACT_ATOMS: atom_id res chain seq x y z
N MET A 1 25.27 18.43 12.16
CA MET A 1 24.14 18.74 11.28
C MET A 1 23.88 17.52 10.43
N GLN A 2 22.67 17.02 10.41
CA GLN A 2 22.34 15.83 9.61
C GLN A 2 22.07 16.24 8.16
N THR A 3 22.46 15.39 7.22
CA THR A 3 22.22 15.63 5.78
C THR A 3 21.76 14.34 5.10
N SER A 4 20.88 14.46 4.11
CA SER A 4 20.39 13.39 3.25
C SER A 4 19.99 13.98 1.88
N ASP A 5 20.01 13.19 0.83
CA ASP A 5 19.51 13.68 -0.46
C ASP A 5 17.99 13.78 -0.46
N VAL A 6 17.33 12.78 0.11
CA VAL A 6 15.87 12.69 0.21
C VAL A 6 15.45 12.56 1.67
N VAL A 7 14.50 13.37 2.10
CA VAL A 7 13.78 13.18 3.37
C VAL A 7 12.36 12.72 3.06
N ILE A 8 11.92 11.65 3.72
CA ILE A 8 10.56 11.12 3.64
C ILE A 8 9.87 11.38 4.96
N ILE A 9 8.70 12.01 4.92
CA ILE A 9 7.88 12.29 6.09
C ILE A 9 6.77 11.25 6.17
N GLY A 10 6.83 10.38 7.19
CA GLY A 10 5.87 9.31 7.44
C GLY A 10 6.45 7.90 7.30
N GLY A 11 6.28 7.08 8.34
CA GLY A 11 6.73 5.69 8.46
C GLY A 11 5.65 4.65 8.16
N GLY A 12 4.63 5.01 7.37
CA GLY A 12 3.64 4.07 6.84
C GLY A 12 4.17 3.25 5.65
N VAL A 13 3.33 2.36 5.10
CA VAL A 13 3.71 1.47 3.99
C VAL A 13 4.25 2.23 2.77
N ILE A 14 3.69 3.39 2.45
CA ILE A 14 4.14 4.22 1.32
C ILE A 14 5.54 4.77 1.60
N GLY A 15 5.76 5.40 2.77
CA GLY A 15 7.07 5.95 3.13
C GLY A 15 8.16 4.88 3.21
N CYS A 16 7.87 3.75 3.86
CA CYS A 16 8.78 2.62 3.96
C CYS A 16 9.08 1.98 2.59
N SER A 17 8.07 1.88 1.70
CA SER A 17 8.26 1.36 0.35
C SER A 17 9.19 2.27 -0.48
N ILE A 18 8.94 3.58 -0.47
CA ILE A 18 9.80 4.56 -1.15
C ILE A 18 11.22 4.48 -0.58
N ALA A 19 11.37 4.45 0.74
CA ALA A 19 12.65 4.34 1.42
C ALA A 19 13.42 3.07 1.01
N TYR A 20 12.74 1.92 0.97
CA TYR A 20 13.33 0.65 0.54
C TYR A 20 13.85 0.72 -0.90
N HIS A 21 13.06 1.24 -1.81
CA HIS A 21 13.45 1.33 -3.22
C HIS A 21 14.54 2.39 -3.48
N LEU A 22 14.56 3.50 -2.75
CA LEU A 22 15.65 4.47 -2.80
C LEU A 22 16.93 3.92 -2.21
N GLY A 23 16.84 3.22 -1.06
CA GLY A 23 17.97 2.55 -0.44
C GLY A 23 18.62 1.51 -1.35
N LYS A 24 17.81 0.67 -2.02
CA LYS A 24 18.31 -0.29 -3.04
C LYS A 24 19.07 0.38 -4.19
N ARG A 25 18.81 1.66 -4.46
CA ARG A 25 19.51 2.47 -5.47
C ARG A 25 20.70 3.25 -4.91
N GLY A 26 21.03 3.07 -3.62
CA GLY A 26 22.11 3.79 -2.96
C GLY A 26 21.86 5.28 -2.76
N ILE A 27 20.60 5.74 -2.85
CA ILE A 27 20.26 7.15 -2.66
C ILE A 27 20.19 7.47 -1.16
N PRO A 28 21.01 8.40 -0.65
CA PRO A 28 21.00 8.80 0.75
C PRO A 28 19.59 9.29 1.16
N THR A 29 18.91 8.52 1.99
CA THR A 29 17.51 8.73 2.38
C THR A 29 17.35 8.73 3.90
N HIS A 30 16.50 9.61 4.41
CA HIS A 30 16.15 9.70 5.83
C HIS A 30 14.63 9.76 5.98
N VAL A 31 14.06 8.81 6.69
CA VAL A 31 12.63 8.78 7.03
C VAL A 31 12.42 9.38 8.42
N ILE A 32 11.44 10.27 8.53
CA ILE A 32 11.06 10.89 9.80
C ILE A 32 9.62 10.46 10.10
N GLU A 33 9.42 9.84 11.25
CA GLU A 33 8.10 9.40 11.73
C GLU A 33 7.86 9.92 13.15
N LYS A 34 6.70 10.53 13.36
CA LYS A 34 6.33 11.14 14.64
C LYS A 34 6.06 10.12 15.76
N ASP A 35 5.60 8.94 15.39
CA ASP A 35 5.29 7.83 16.29
C ASP A 35 6.26 6.66 16.02
N ASP A 36 5.73 5.47 15.76
CA ASP A 36 6.48 4.29 15.34
C ASP A 36 6.01 3.82 13.95
N ILE A 37 6.71 2.84 13.39
CA ILE A 37 6.42 2.28 12.06
C ILE A 37 5.02 1.65 12.04
N ALA A 38 4.26 1.95 10.99
CA ALA A 38 2.91 1.45 10.74
C ALA A 38 1.83 1.91 11.74
N MET A 39 2.06 2.90 12.59
CA MET A 39 1.09 3.34 13.60
C MET A 39 -0.12 4.13 13.06
N GLY A 40 -0.11 4.51 11.78
CA GLY A 40 -1.24 5.17 11.11
C GLY A 40 -2.15 4.17 10.37
N THR A 41 -2.71 4.60 9.24
CA THR A 41 -3.60 3.80 8.38
C THR A 41 -3.03 2.43 8.02
N SER A 42 -1.71 2.32 7.83
CA SER A 42 -1.04 1.04 7.47
C SER A 42 -1.17 -0.03 8.54
N GLY A 43 -1.25 0.34 9.81
CA GLY A 43 -1.47 -0.63 10.91
C GLY A 43 -2.95 -0.86 11.23
N ALA A 44 -3.84 -0.01 10.73
CA ALA A 44 -5.28 -0.07 10.98
C ALA A 44 -6.09 -0.69 9.84
N CYS A 45 -5.45 -1.03 8.71
CA CYS A 45 -6.13 -1.66 7.59
C CYS A 45 -6.14 -3.19 7.71
N ASP A 46 -7.04 -3.83 6.98
CA ASP A 46 -7.11 -5.29 6.86
C ASP A 46 -6.00 -5.84 5.95
N LYS A 47 -5.97 -7.17 5.78
CA LYS A 47 -5.00 -7.87 4.94
C LYS A 47 -5.39 -7.88 3.45
N ALA A 48 -6.60 -7.51 3.09
CA ALA A 48 -7.15 -7.73 1.75
C ALA A 48 -6.51 -6.81 0.70
N VAL A 49 -5.93 -7.41 -0.32
CA VAL A 49 -5.40 -6.74 -1.51
C VAL A 49 -6.37 -6.97 -2.66
N LEU A 50 -7.44 -6.17 -2.69
CA LEU A 50 -8.55 -6.33 -3.62
C LEU A 50 -8.34 -5.49 -4.89
N LEU A 51 -8.06 -6.15 -6.02
CA LEU A 51 -7.98 -5.51 -7.33
C LEU A 51 -9.37 -5.24 -7.88
N GLN A 52 -10.30 -6.19 -7.68
CA GLN A 52 -11.67 -6.09 -8.14
C GLN A 52 -12.48 -4.95 -7.49
N SER A 53 -11.98 -4.37 -6.38
CA SER A 53 -12.56 -3.17 -5.77
C SER A 53 -12.11 -1.86 -6.43
N LYS A 54 -11.12 -1.90 -7.33
CA LYS A 54 -10.53 -0.70 -7.93
C LYS A 54 -11.32 -0.20 -9.12
N ASN A 55 -11.55 1.12 -9.17
CA ASN A 55 -12.15 1.74 -10.35
C ASN A 55 -11.31 1.45 -11.60
N PRO A 56 -11.97 1.09 -12.72
CA PRO A 56 -11.29 0.96 -14.00
C PRO A 56 -10.54 2.23 -14.39
N GLY A 57 -9.32 2.08 -14.92
CA GLY A 57 -8.40 3.16 -15.23
C GLY A 57 -7.14 3.09 -14.38
N ILE A 58 -6.54 4.25 -14.08
CA ILE A 58 -5.23 4.34 -13.41
C ILE A 58 -5.16 3.59 -12.07
N HIS A 59 -6.24 3.57 -11.30
CA HIS A 59 -6.27 2.86 -10.01
C HIS A 59 -6.10 1.35 -10.21
N LEU A 60 -6.82 0.75 -11.17
CA LEU A 60 -6.70 -0.67 -11.46
C LEU A 60 -5.35 -0.98 -12.11
N GLU A 61 -4.86 -0.14 -13.01
CA GLU A 61 -3.55 -0.32 -13.65
C GLU A 61 -2.41 -0.33 -12.62
N LEU A 62 -2.43 0.60 -11.66
CA LEU A 62 -1.45 0.63 -10.56
C LEU A 62 -1.57 -0.61 -9.67
N ALA A 63 -2.79 -1.03 -9.34
CA ALA A 63 -3.03 -2.22 -8.52
C ALA A 63 -2.51 -3.49 -9.22
N LEU A 64 -2.77 -3.66 -10.52
CA LEU A 64 -2.26 -4.77 -11.33
C LEU A 64 -0.73 -4.82 -11.40
N LYS A 65 -0.07 -3.66 -11.45
CA LYS A 65 1.39 -3.58 -11.38
C LYS A 65 1.89 -3.92 -9.97
N SER A 66 1.22 -3.39 -8.94
CA SER A 66 1.61 -3.58 -7.54
C SER A 66 1.51 -5.05 -7.12
N VAL A 67 0.41 -5.73 -7.44
CA VAL A 67 0.21 -7.12 -6.99
C VAL A 67 1.29 -8.07 -7.51
N LYS A 68 1.82 -7.81 -8.70
CA LYS A 68 2.93 -8.59 -9.30
C LYS A 68 4.23 -8.51 -8.51
N MET A 69 4.38 -7.51 -7.64
CA MET A 69 5.59 -7.32 -6.82
C MET A 69 5.55 -8.16 -5.54
N PHE A 70 4.38 -8.56 -5.05
CA PHE A 70 4.26 -9.24 -3.76
C PHE A 70 5.04 -10.56 -3.65
N PRO A 71 5.04 -11.46 -4.67
CA PRO A 71 5.83 -12.69 -4.60
C PRO A 71 7.34 -12.45 -4.47
N GLU A 72 7.85 -11.38 -5.10
CA GLU A 72 9.26 -11.00 -4.95
C GLU A 72 9.51 -10.33 -3.58
N LEU A 73 8.60 -9.48 -3.12
CA LEU A 73 8.70 -8.87 -1.80
C LEU A 73 8.70 -9.94 -0.70
N GLN A 74 7.83 -10.95 -0.79
CA GLN A 74 7.81 -12.09 0.16
C GLN A 74 9.17 -12.79 0.23
N LYS A 75 9.91 -12.87 -0.87
CA LYS A 75 11.23 -13.52 -0.93
C LYS A 75 12.38 -12.60 -0.51
N SER A 76 12.28 -11.31 -0.85
CA SER A 76 13.38 -10.35 -0.68
C SER A 76 13.38 -9.63 0.66
N LEU A 77 12.23 -9.53 1.30
CA LEU A 77 12.10 -8.98 2.64
C LEU A 77 12.41 -10.08 3.67
N ASP A 78 13.27 -9.76 4.63
CA ASP A 78 13.58 -10.65 5.75
C ASP A 78 12.45 -10.62 6.79
N THR A 79 11.24 -10.90 6.32
CA THR A 79 10.00 -10.87 7.10
C THR A 79 8.94 -11.63 6.32
N ASP A 80 8.31 -12.60 6.94
CA ASP A 80 7.12 -13.23 6.37
C ASP A 80 5.98 -12.22 6.40
N ILE A 81 5.57 -11.77 5.23
CA ILE A 81 4.47 -10.80 5.08
C ILE A 81 3.11 -11.49 5.01
N GLU A 82 3.05 -12.79 5.26
CA GLU A 82 1.83 -13.61 5.20
C GLU A 82 1.11 -13.46 3.84
N PHE A 83 1.87 -13.43 2.74
CA PHE A 83 1.29 -13.29 1.42
C PHE A 83 0.61 -14.57 0.98
N LEU A 84 -0.71 -14.47 0.72
CA LEU A 84 -1.54 -15.55 0.21
C LEU A 84 -2.26 -15.10 -1.06
N ASN A 85 -2.16 -15.92 -2.11
CA ASN A 85 -2.85 -15.68 -3.38
C ASN A 85 -3.87 -16.80 -3.63
N HIS A 86 -5.09 -16.62 -3.11
CA HIS A 86 -6.19 -17.59 -3.23
C HIS A 86 -7.47 -16.97 -3.81
N GLY A 87 -7.40 -15.73 -4.26
CA GLY A 87 -8.54 -14.99 -4.77
C GLY A 87 -9.48 -14.49 -3.68
N CYS A 88 -10.33 -13.54 -4.05
CA CYS A 88 -11.35 -13.02 -3.16
C CYS A 88 -12.69 -12.87 -3.88
N MET A 89 -13.74 -12.68 -3.09
CA MET A 89 -15.11 -12.44 -3.57
C MET A 89 -15.66 -11.15 -2.99
N ILE A 90 -16.51 -10.46 -3.77
CA ILE A 90 -17.35 -9.37 -3.28
C ILE A 90 -18.80 -9.82 -3.44
N VAL A 91 -19.51 -9.92 -2.33
CA VAL A 91 -20.88 -10.42 -2.27
C VAL A 91 -21.84 -9.41 -2.89
N ILE A 92 -22.82 -9.91 -3.64
CA ILE A 92 -23.92 -9.15 -4.26
C ILE A 92 -25.23 -9.60 -3.62
N GLN A 93 -25.95 -8.65 -3.01
CA GLN A 93 -27.14 -8.94 -2.21
C GLN A 93 -28.45 -8.64 -2.93
N ASN A 94 -28.43 -7.80 -3.98
CA ASN A 94 -29.65 -7.38 -4.66
C ASN A 94 -29.42 -7.06 -6.15
N GLU A 95 -30.53 -6.97 -6.90
CA GLU A 95 -30.55 -6.74 -8.35
C GLU A 95 -29.88 -5.42 -8.77
N ASN A 96 -29.99 -4.36 -7.95
CA ASN A 96 -29.34 -3.09 -8.27
C ASN A 96 -27.82 -3.22 -8.21
N GLN A 97 -27.30 -3.90 -7.19
CA GLN A 97 -25.87 -4.19 -7.08
C GLN A 97 -25.41 -5.09 -8.24
N TRP A 98 -26.21 -6.09 -8.63
CA TRP A 98 -25.89 -6.99 -9.74
C TRP A 98 -25.70 -6.20 -11.04
N LYS A 99 -26.67 -5.36 -11.42
CA LYS A 99 -26.60 -4.52 -12.63
C LYS A 99 -25.39 -3.60 -12.65
N VAL A 100 -25.04 -3.02 -11.49
CA VAL A 100 -23.84 -2.17 -11.37
C VAL A 100 -22.57 -3.00 -11.59
N MET A 101 -22.50 -4.19 -10.98
CA MET A 101 -21.32 -5.05 -11.04
C MET A 101 -21.15 -5.68 -12.41
N GLU A 102 -22.20 -5.98 -13.19
CA GLU A 102 -22.06 -6.43 -14.58
C GLU A 102 -21.22 -5.45 -15.41
N GLY A 103 -21.63 -4.19 -15.45
CA GLY A 103 -20.91 -3.18 -16.20
C GLY A 103 -19.52 -2.87 -15.63
N PHE A 104 -19.34 -3.03 -14.32
CA PHE A 104 -18.08 -2.80 -13.66
C PHE A 104 -17.04 -3.89 -14.00
N VAL A 105 -17.44 -5.15 -13.87
CA VAL A 105 -16.64 -6.33 -14.23
C VAL A 105 -16.20 -6.30 -15.69
N GLU A 106 -17.12 -5.97 -16.61
CA GLU A 106 -16.77 -5.88 -18.03
C GLU A 106 -15.71 -4.82 -18.34
N ARG A 107 -15.76 -3.67 -17.64
CA ARG A 107 -14.72 -2.64 -17.79
C ARG A 107 -13.38 -3.08 -17.19
N GLN A 108 -13.39 -3.81 -16.07
CA GLN A 108 -12.18 -4.33 -15.44
C GLN A 108 -11.51 -5.42 -16.30
N LYS A 109 -12.28 -6.32 -16.90
CA LYS A 109 -11.77 -7.34 -17.83
C LYS A 109 -11.03 -6.72 -19.01
N LYS A 110 -11.56 -5.64 -19.59
CA LYS A 110 -10.93 -4.90 -20.69
C LYS A 110 -9.55 -4.34 -20.32
N LEU A 111 -9.30 -4.11 -19.03
CA LEU A 111 -8.01 -3.66 -18.51
C LEU A 111 -7.09 -4.80 -18.03
N GLY A 112 -7.51 -6.05 -18.25
CA GLY A 112 -6.69 -7.23 -17.97
C GLY A 112 -6.86 -7.82 -16.57
N LEU A 113 -7.88 -7.42 -15.81
CA LEU A 113 -8.23 -8.11 -14.57
C LEU A 113 -8.99 -9.41 -14.90
N ASP A 114 -8.48 -10.55 -14.40
CA ASP A 114 -9.26 -11.78 -14.37
C ASP A 114 -10.28 -11.68 -13.25
N VAL A 115 -11.53 -11.41 -13.62
CA VAL A 115 -12.65 -11.26 -12.70
C VAL A 115 -13.93 -11.77 -13.37
N LYS A 116 -14.81 -12.39 -12.61
CA LYS A 116 -16.09 -12.90 -13.10
C LYS A 116 -17.22 -12.71 -12.10
N LEU A 117 -18.43 -12.70 -12.61
CA LEU A 117 -19.65 -12.84 -11.81
C LEU A 117 -19.88 -14.34 -11.56
N LEU A 118 -20.28 -14.66 -10.36
CA LEU A 118 -20.73 -15.98 -9.92
C LEU A 118 -22.18 -15.86 -9.47
N ASP A 119 -23.00 -16.80 -9.88
CA ASP A 119 -24.34 -16.94 -9.30
C ASP A 119 -24.25 -17.40 -7.83
N LYS A 120 -25.40 -17.44 -7.17
CA LYS A 120 -25.51 -17.84 -5.75
C LYS A 120 -24.88 -19.22 -5.47
N ASN A 121 -25.15 -20.21 -6.34
CA ASN A 121 -24.70 -21.58 -6.14
C ASN A 121 -23.18 -21.65 -6.34
N GLU A 122 -22.65 -21.10 -7.43
CA GLU A 122 -21.22 -21.00 -7.71
C GLU A 122 -20.44 -20.29 -6.60
N ALA A 123 -21.03 -19.21 -6.03
CA ALA A 123 -20.42 -18.48 -4.94
C ALA A 123 -20.36 -19.32 -3.65
N ARG A 124 -21.45 -20.02 -3.31
CA ARG A 124 -21.54 -20.88 -2.12
C ARG A 124 -20.74 -22.16 -2.25
N ASP A 125 -20.59 -22.73 -3.44
CA ASP A 125 -19.70 -23.87 -3.69
C ASP A 125 -18.24 -23.51 -3.37
N ARG A 126 -17.84 -22.25 -3.62
CA ARG A 126 -16.49 -21.76 -3.27
C ARG A 126 -16.36 -21.40 -1.80
N GLN A 127 -17.39 -20.82 -1.22
CA GLN A 127 -17.43 -20.40 0.17
C GLN A 127 -18.77 -20.80 0.82
N PRO A 128 -18.85 -21.99 1.38
CA PRO A 128 -20.10 -22.54 1.96
C PRO A 128 -20.66 -21.73 3.13
N ALA A 129 -19.83 -20.89 3.77
CA ALA A 129 -20.26 -20.05 4.89
C ALA A 129 -21.06 -18.78 4.44
N LEU A 130 -21.18 -18.54 3.14
CA LEU A 130 -21.98 -17.41 2.64
C LEU A 130 -23.47 -17.63 2.92
N SER A 131 -24.16 -16.54 3.28
CA SER A 131 -25.63 -16.54 3.49
C SER A 131 -26.38 -17.07 2.28
N GLU A 132 -27.54 -17.67 2.55
CA GLU A 132 -28.50 -18.05 1.50
C GLU A 132 -29.23 -16.88 0.86
N ASP A 133 -29.17 -15.71 1.47
CA ASP A 133 -29.87 -14.51 0.99
C ASP A 133 -29.07 -13.70 -0.05
N ILE A 134 -27.86 -14.14 -0.41
CA ILE A 134 -27.09 -13.49 -1.46
C ILE A 134 -27.66 -13.76 -2.84
N LEU A 135 -27.51 -12.83 -3.77
CA LEU A 135 -27.82 -13.01 -5.18
C LEU A 135 -26.66 -13.69 -5.93
N GLY A 136 -25.45 -13.41 -5.52
CA GLY A 136 -24.22 -13.95 -6.07
C GLY A 136 -22.99 -13.20 -5.58
N SER A 137 -21.92 -13.24 -6.35
CA SER A 137 -20.69 -12.50 -6.04
C SER A 137 -19.90 -12.16 -7.30
N THR A 138 -18.92 -11.25 -7.17
CA THR A 138 -17.77 -11.26 -8.07
C THR A 138 -16.68 -12.16 -7.49
N TYR A 139 -15.80 -12.65 -8.33
CA TYR A 139 -14.60 -13.40 -7.93
C TYR A 139 -13.43 -13.03 -8.83
N SER A 140 -12.29 -12.73 -8.23
CA SER A 140 -11.02 -12.58 -8.94
C SER A 140 -9.94 -13.48 -8.32
N PRO A 141 -9.33 -14.40 -9.09
CA PRO A 141 -8.20 -15.19 -8.62
C PRO A 141 -6.92 -14.37 -8.46
N MET A 142 -6.90 -13.13 -8.95
CA MET A 142 -5.76 -12.22 -8.84
C MET A 142 -5.73 -11.44 -7.52
N ASP A 143 -6.83 -11.44 -6.79
CA ASP A 143 -6.87 -10.85 -5.45
C ASP A 143 -6.10 -11.70 -4.46
N CYS A 144 -5.48 -11.06 -3.50
CA CYS A 144 -4.60 -11.72 -2.55
C CYS A 144 -4.70 -11.09 -1.16
N GLU A 145 -3.95 -11.63 -0.23
CA GLU A 145 -3.78 -11.10 1.13
C GLU A 145 -2.32 -10.86 1.42
N ALA A 146 -2.04 -9.84 2.24
CA ALA A 146 -0.75 -9.59 2.84
C ALA A 146 -0.93 -8.88 4.17
N ASN A 147 -0.15 -9.24 5.17
CA ASN A 147 -0.21 -8.58 6.47
C ASN A 147 0.37 -7.17 6.36
N PRO A 148 -0.43 -6.10 6.54
CA PRO A 148 0.03 -4.73 6.30
C PRO A 148 1.09 -4.28 7.29
N ILE A 149 1.04 -4.75 8.54
CA ILE A 149 2.05 -4.45 9.56
C ILE A 149 3.36 -5.13 9.20
N TYR A 150 3.34 -6.43 8.90
CA TYR A 150 4.55 -7.19 8.56
C TYR A 150 5.17 -6.72 7.24
N LEU A 151 4.35 -6.38 6.25
CA LEU A 151 4.82 -5.75 5.01
C LEU A 151 5.56 -4.44 5.30
N THR A 152 4.96 -3.55 6.11
CA THR A 152 5.56 -2.25 6.45
C THR A 152 6.85 -2.43 7.25
N LEU A 153 6.87 -3.32 8.23
CA LEU A 153 8.06 -3.65 9.01
C LEU A 153 9.15 -4.31 8.17
N GLY A 154 8.79 -5.19 7.24
CA GLY A 154 9.73 -5.80 6.29
C GLY A 154 10.39 -4.75 5.41
N LEU A 155 9.62 -3.84 4.84
CA LEU A 155 10.12 -2.72 4.05
C LEU A 155 11.02 -1.78 4.87
N TYR A 156 10.65 -1.46 6.10
CA TYR A 156 11.46 -0.68 7.04
C TYR A 156 12.81 -1.36 7.31
N ARG A 157 12.81 -2.64 7.70
CA ARG A 157 14.03 -3.41 7.96
C ARG A 157 14.91 -3.52 6.72
N GLY A 158 14.28 -3.79 5.57
CA GLY A 158 14.97 -3.83 4.29
C GLY A 158 15.60 -2.48 3.91
N ALA A 159 14.90 -1.37 4.11
CA ALA A 159 15.44 -0.04 3.89
C ALA A 159 16.66 0.24 4.79
N LYS A 160 16.58 -0.13 6.08
CA LYS A 160 17.73 0.00 7.01
C LYS A 160 18.93 -0.82 6.57
N LYS A 161 18.75 -2.05 6.09
CA LYS A 161 19.82 -2.88 5.51
C LYS A 161 20.51 -2.20 4.33
N HIS A 162 19.80 -1.38 3.58
CA HIS A 162 20.32 -0.56 2.48
C HIS A 162 20.81 0.84 2.90
N GLY A 163 21.05 1.06 4.20
CA GLY A 163 21.65 2.29 4.71
C GLY A 163 20.69 3.48 4.88
N VAL A 164 19.37 3.29 4.71
CA VAL A 164 18.39 4.35 4.98
C VAL A 164 18.32 4.65 6.47
N LYS A 165 18.35 5.93 6.83
CA LYS A 165 18.22 6.40 8.21
C LYS A 165 16.73 6.56 8.58
N PHE A 166 16.42 6.32 9.86
CA PHE A 166 15.09 6.53 10.41
C PHE A 166 15.18 7.28 11.73
N SER A 167 14.37 8.33 11.88
CA SER A 167 14.11 9.04 13.13
C SER A 167 12.65 8.77 13.51
N LEU A 168 12.45 7.87 14.48
CA LEU A 168 11.15 7.57 15.06
C LEU A 168 10.91 8.45 16.27
N GLY A 169 9.65 8.67 16.68
CA GLY A 169 9.27 9.57 17.74
C GLY A 169 9.67 11.03 17.44
N THR A 170 9.82 11.39 16.16
CA THR A 170 10.32 12.71 15.72
C THR A 170 9.29 13.37 14.82
N LYS A 171 8.80 14.53 15.23
CA LYS A 171 7.78 15.27 14.49
C LYS A 171 8.40 16.31 13.58
N VAL A 172 8.00 16.29 12.30
CA VAL A 172 8.32 17.39 11.37
C VAL A 172 7.47 18.60 11.73
N THR A 173 8.11 19.74 11.86
CA THR A 173 7.49 21.02 12.22
C THR A 173 7.47 22.02 11.08
N GLY A 174 8.35 21.84 10.07
CA GLY A 174 8.41 22.75 8.93
C GLY A 174 9.34 22.29 7.82
N ILE A 175 9.26 22.97 6.70
CA ILE A 175 10.16 22.81 5.56
C ILE A 175 10.72 24.20 5.23
N LYS A 176 12.05 24.34 5.22
CA LYS A 176 12.72 25.57 4.83
C LYS A 176 13.03 25.58 3.35
N LEU A 177 12.72 26.70 2.75
CA LEU A 177 13.08 27.00 1.36
C LEU A 177 14.18 28.05 1.31
N GLU A 178 15.08 27.91 0.37
CA GLU A 178 16.08 28.92 0.02
C GLU A 178 16.07 29.14 -1.50
N LYS A 179 15.81 30.36 -1.91
CA LYS A 179 15.68 30.75 -3.34
C LYS A 179 14.67 29.85 -4.11
N GLY A 180 13.53 29.51 -3.48
CA GLY A 180 12.47 28.71 -4.07
C GLY A 180 12.75 27.19 -4.16
N ARG A 181 13.83 26.71 -3.54
CA ARG A 181 14.20 25.28 -3.49
C ARG A 181 14.21 24.78 -2.05
N ILE A 182 13.95 23.49 -1.86
CA ILE A 182 14.04 22.87 -0.54
C ILE A 182 15.49 22.98 -0.06
N LYS A 183 15.66 23.45 1.17
CA LYS A 183 16.94 23.50 1.87
C LYS A 183 17.01 22.44 2.97
N SER A 184 15.96 22.34 3.76
CA SER A 184 15.94 21.46 4.93
C SER A 184 14.53 21.14 5.41
N VAL A 185 14.43 20.11 6.22
CA VAL A 185 13.25 19.76 7.03
C VAL A 185 13.56 20.08 8.49
N GLU A 186 12.66 20.83 9.13
CA GLU A 186 12.71 21.14 10.56
C GLU A 186 11.93 20.08 11.35
N THR A 187 12.47 19.66 12.47
CA THR A 187 11.84 18.73 13.39
C THR A 187 11.91 19.26 14.82
N ASP A 188 11.18 18.65 15.73
CA ASP A 188 11.29 18.91 17.18
C ASP A 188 12.64 18.49 17.76
N SER A 189 13.43 17.70 17.03
CA SER A 189 14.75 17.21 17.44
C SER A 189 15.91 17.81 16.64
N GLY A 190 15.64 18.82 15.80
CA GLY A 190 16.65 19.52 15.00
C GLY A 190 16.35 19.63 13.53
N GLU A 191 17.34 19.94 12.73
CA GLU A 191 17.22 20.23 11.29
C GLU A 191 18.00 19.22 10.46
N ILE A 192 17.40 18.80 9.34
CA ILE A 192 18.02 17.88 8.37
C ILE A 192 18.09 18.56 7.01
N LEU A 193 19.29 18.79 6.50
CA LEU A 193 19.51 19.32 5.16
C LEU A 193 19.13 18.27 4.11
N CYS A 194 18.40 18.70 3.07
CA CYS A 194 18.00 17.79 1.99
C CYS A 194 17.76 18.54 0.68
N LYS A 195 17.75 17.79 -0.42
CA LYS A 195 17.43 18.29 -1.76
C LYS A 195 15.97 18.06 -2.13
N TYR A 196 15.40 16.95 -1.63
CA TYR A 196 14.03 16.52 -1.93
C TYR A 196 13.29 16.13 -0.67
N VAL A 197 12.01 16.40 -0.65
CA VAL A 197 11.08 15.97 0.41
C VAL A 197 9.95 15.18 -0.23
N VAL A 198 9.64 14.03 0.36
CA VAL A 198 8.49 13.22 0.03
C VAL A 198 7.50 13.31 1.18
N ASN A 199 6.29 13.82 0.91
CA ASN A 199 5.21 13.80 1.87
C ASN A 199 4.48 12.45 1.76
N ALA A 200 4.66 11.58 2.75
CA ALA A 200 4.01 10.27 2.88
C ALA A 200 3.20 10.17 4.19
N THR A 201 2.67 11.30 4.67
CA THR A 201 1.96 11.41 5.96
C THR A 201 0.53 10.83 5.95
N GLY A 202 0.09 10.24 4.83
CA GLY A 202 -1.22 9.62 4.71
C GLY A 202 -2.37 10.61 4.92
N VAL A 203 -3.28 10.30 5.84
CA VAL A 203 -4.46 11.15 6.15
C VAL A 203 -4.10 12.48 6.82
N TYR A 204 -2.85 12.65 7.24
CA TYR A 204 -2.36 13.91 7.83
C TYR A 204 -1.67 14.82 6.79
N ALA A 205 -1.67 14.44 5.52
CA ALA A 205 -1.21 15.33 4.46
C ALA A 205 -2.15 16.54 4.35
N PRO A 206 -1.63 17.80 4.31
CA PRO A 206 -2.45 18.99 4.16
C PRO A 206 -3.10 19.07 2.79
#